data_c13231ad410f10e716753bfe414566f1
#
_entry.id   c13231ad410f10e716753bfe414566f1
#
_cell.length_a   1.000
_cell.length_b   1.000
_cell.length_c   1.000
_cell.angle_alpha   90.00
_cell.angle_beta   90.00
_cell.angle_gamma   90.00
#
_symmetry.space_group_name_H-M   'P 1'
#
loop_
_entity.id
_entity.type
_entity.pdbx_description
1 polymer ?
#
loop_
_entity_poly.entity_id
_entity_poly.type
_entity_poly.pdbx_seq_one_letter_code
_entity_poly.pdbx_strand_id
1 'polypeptide(L)'
;MIGNSGYLRQRIGLDPSLSVWDVVTNANPREDPQFIRDQLAQLLFQSDSVHALTGTLSGGERFRAEFARVLLADPAPQLLMLDEPTNNIDISTVDWLVSVLKNYRGALLVVSHDEDFCSRLELT
;
A
#
# COMPACT_ATOMS: atom_id res chain seq x y z
N MET A 1 -9.95 18.12 -12.47
CA MET A 1 -10.64 17.21 -11.52
C MET A 1 -9.85 15.91 -11.39
N ILE A 2 -9.69 15.44 -10.18
CA ILE A 2 -9.04 14.16 -9.92
C ILE A 2 -10.07 13.05 -10.14
N GLY A 3 -9.82 12.16 -11.11
CA GLY A 3 -10.80 11.14 -11.49
C GLY A 3 -10.86 9.95 -10.55
N ASN A 4 -9.74 9.58 -9.94
CA ASN A 4 -9.63 8.39 -9.10
C ASN A 4 -8.90 8.69 -7.81
N SER A 5 -9.38 8.13 -6.71
CA SER A 5 -8.73 8.28 -5.42
C SER A 5 -8.54 6.94 -4.74
N GLY A 6 -7.44 6.78 -4.03
CA GLY A 6 -7.19 5.66 -3.16
C GLY A 6 -7.19 6.13 -1.71
N TYR A 7 -7.75 5.31 -0.82
CA TYR A 7 -7.85 5.64 0.59
C TYR A 7 -7.28 4.51 1.43
N LEU A 8 -6.26 4.84 2.22
CA LEU A 8 -5.66 3.91 3.17
C LEU A 8 -6.09 4.32 4.58
N ARG A 9 -6.88 3.48 5.21
CA ARG A 9 -7.40 3.71 6.55
C ARG A 9 -6.41 3.24 7.61
N GLN A 10 -6.57 3.78 8.81
CA GLN A 10 -5.83 3.35 9.99
C GLN A 10 -6.06 1.85 10.29
N ARG A 11 -7.26 1.35 10.05
CA ARG A 11 -7.59 -0.07 10.20
C ARG A 11 -7.60 -0.76 8.85
N ILE A 12 -6.95 -1.91 8.81
CA ILE A 12 -6.82 -2.71 7.60
C ILE A 12 -7.92 -3.76 7.60
N GLY A 13 -8.76 -3.76 6.55
CA GLY A 13 -9.90 -4.66 6.42
C GLY A 13 -9.70 -5.73 5.36
N LEU A 14 -8.54 -6.40 5.36
CA LEU A 14 -8.31 -7.50 4.41
C LEU A 14 -9.01 -8.77 4.87
N ASP A 15 -9.57 -9.51 3.91
CA ASP A 15 -10.10 -10.84 4.15
C ASP A 15 -8.94 -11.80 4.47
N PRO A 16 -8.88 -12.36 5.70
CA PRO A 16 -7.74 -13.17 6.11
C PRO A 16 -7.60 -14.49 5.35
N SER A 17 -8.62 -14.91 4.62
CA SER A 17 -8.59 -16.14 3.82
C SER A 17 -8.00 -15.94 2.42
N LEU A 18 -7.76 -14.69 2.01
CA LEU A 18 -7.16 -14.39 0.72
C LEU A 18 -5.65 -14.21 0.85
N SER A 19 -4.92 -14.61 -0.19
CA SER A 19 -3.49 -14.33 -0.26
C SER A 19 -3.25 -12.88 -0.68
N VAL A 20 -2.02 -12.39 -0.50
CA VAL A 20 -1.63 -11.08 -1.02
C VAL A 20 -1.89 -11.01 -2.53
N TRP A 21 -1.52 -12.08 -3.25
CA TRP A 21 -1.76 -12.18 -4.69
C TRP A 21 -3.25 -12.00 -5.03
N ASP A 22 -4.13 -12.72 -4.31
CA ASP A 22 -5.58 -12.63 -4.56
C ASP A 22 -6.11 -11.22 -4.30
N VAL A 23 -5.68 -10.60 -3.21
CA VAL A 23 -6.12 -9.25 -2.84
C VAL A 23 -5.77 -8.25 -3.95
N VAL A 24 -4.55 -8.30 -4.46
CA VAL A 24 -4.09 -7.36 -5.48
C VAL A 24 -4.71 -7.68 -6.84
N THR A 25 -4.79 -8.94 -7.22
CA THR A 25 -5.36 -9.31 -8.52
C THR A 25 -6.87 -9.06 -8.58
N ASN A 26 -7.58 -9.21 -7.46
CA ASN A 26 -9.00 -8.87 -7.39
C ASN A 26 -9.23 -7.37 -7.57
N ALA A 27 -8.30 -6.55 -7.10
CA ALA A 27 -8.37 -5.10 -7.27
C ALA A 27 -7.97 -4.65 -8.68
N ASN A 28 -7.29 -5.53 -9.43
CA ASN A 28 -6.81 -5.20 -10.77
C ASN A 28 -6.94 -6.41 -11.71
N PRO A 29 -8.18 -6.82 -12.02
CA PRO A 29 -8.41 -8.07 -12.76
C PRO A 29 -8.03 -8.00 -14.24
N ARG A 30 -7.79 -6.80 -14.78
CA ARG A 30 -7.48 -6.63 -16.21
C ARG A 30 -6.00 -6.60 -16.50
N GLU A 31 -5.17 -6.49 -15.46
CA GLU A 31 -3.73 -6.33 -15.66
C GLU A 31 -3.05 -7.66 -15.92
N ASP A 32 -1.94 -7.62 -16.66
CA ASP A 32 -1.09 -8.77 -16.89
C ASP A 32 -0.53 -9.28 -15.55
N PRO A 33 -0.67 -10.59 -15.25
CA PRO A 33 -0.10 -11.15 -14.03
C PRO A 33 1.40 -10.88 -13.84
N GLN A 34 2.18 -10.85 -14.92
CA GLN A 34 3.61 -10.56 -14.80
C GLN A 34 3.84 -9.11 -14.35
N PHE A 35 3.05 -8.18 -14.83
CA PHE A 35 3.13 -6.78 -14.39
C PHE A 35 2.86 -6.69 -12.87
N ILE A 36 1.82 -7.38 -12.39
CA ILE A 36 1.50 -7.38 -10.97
C ILE A 36 2.63 -7.98 -10.15
N ARG A 37 3.24 -9.07 -10.60
CA ARG A 37 4.40 -9.68 -9.93
C ARG A 37 5.56 -8.71 -9.81
N ASP A 38 5.86 -8.00 -10.91
CA ASP A 38 6.95 -7.03 -10.93
C ASP A 38 6.69 -5.89 -9.95
N GLN A 39 5.45 -5.39 -9.89
CA GLN A 39 5.09 -4.33 -8.97
C GLN A 39 5.16 -4.79 -7.51
N LEU A 40 4.69 -6.00 -7.22
CA LEU A 40 4.77 -6.56 -5.87
C LEU A 40 6.21 -6.78 -5.44
N ALA A 41 7.08 -7.19 -6.37
CA ALA A 41 8.50 -7.33 -6.06
C ALA A 41 9.12 -5.98 -5.69
N GLN A 42 8.76 -4.92 -6.38
CA GLN A 42 9.21 -3.55 -6.05
C GLN A 42 8.71 -3.11 -4.68
N LEU A 43 7.56 -3.62 -4.24
CA LEU A 43 7.00 -3.35 -2.92
C LEU A 43 7.49 -4.36 -1.87
N LEU A 44 8.56 -5.09 -2.15
CA LEU A 44 9.23 -6.05 -1.27
C LEU A 44 8.42 -7.31 -0.94
N PHE A 45 7.49 -7.70 -1.82
CA PHE A 45 6.84 -9.01 -1.75
C PHE A 45 7.56 -9.96 -2.69
N GLN A 46 8.38 -10.85 -2.12
CA GLN A 46 9.11 -11.84 -2.89
C GLN A 46 8.21 -12.98 -3.32
N SER A 47 8.67 -13.76 -4.30
CA SER A 47 7.84 -14.71 -5.05
C SER A 47 6.98 -15.65 -4.18
N ASP A 48 7.51 -16.12 -3.06
CA ASP A 48 6.76 -17.04 -2.20
C ASP A 48 5.81 -16.32 -1.25
N SER A 49 6.16 -15.09 -0.82
CA SER A 49 5.37 -14.36 0.17
C SER A 49 4.06 -13.83 -0.41
N VAL A 50 3.97 -13.67 -1.74
CA VAL A 50 2.72 -13.17 -2.36
C VAL A 50 1.57 -14.18 -2.24
N HIS A 51 1.88 -15.45 -2.01
CA HIS A 51 0.86 -16.49 -1.85
C HIS A 51 0.51 -16.76 -0.38
N ALA A 52 1.14 -16.05 0.57
CA ALA A 52 0.77 -16.17 1.97
C ALA A 52 -0.62 -15.58 2.22
N LEU A 53 -1.40 -16.25 3.06
CA LEU A 53 -2.71 -15.73 3.45
C LEU A 53 -2.54 -14.48 4.30
N THR A 54 -3.35 -13.46 4.02
CA THR A 54 -3.21 -12.18 4.71
C THR A 54 -3.43 -12.30 6.21
N GLY A 55 -4.24 -13.27 6.63
CA GLY A 55 -4.47 -13.55 8.05
C GLY A 55 -3.24 -14.06 8.80
N THR A 56 -2.22 -14.56 8.09
CA THR A 56 -0.99 -15.06 8.70
C THR A 56 0.15 -14.05 8.71
N LEU A 57 -0.07 -12.89 8.11
CA LEU A 57 0.96 -11.85 7.99
C LEU A 57 1.13 -11.08 9.31
N SER A 58 2.33 -10.54 9.51
CA SER A 58 2.57 -9.57 10.58
C SER A 58 1.78 -8.27 10.29
N GLY A 59 1.69 -7.39 11.29
CA GLY A 59 1.02 -6.10 11.11
C GLY A 59 1.64 -5.27 9.98
N GLY A 60 2.97 -5.24 9.90
CA GLY A 60 3.67 -4.50 8.85
C GLY A 60 3.45 -5.11 7.46
N GLU A 61 3.50 -6.43 7.36
CA GLU A 61 3.25 -7.11 6.11
C GLU A 61 1.81 -6.91 5.63
N ARG A 62 0.86 -6.96 6.57
CA ARG A 62 -0.55 -6.71 6.29
C ARG A 62 -0.77 -5.29 5.79
N PHE A 63 -0.10 -4.33 6.42
CA PHE A 63 -0.12 -2.94 6.00
C PHE A 63 0.38 -2.79 4.55
N ARG A 64 1.50 -3.45 4.23
CA ARG A 64 2.05 -3.42 2.87
C ARG A 64 1.08 -4.02 1.85
N ALA A 65 0.40 -5.10 2.22
CA ALA A 65 -0.57 -5.75 1.34
C ALA A 65 -1.77 -4.82 1.06
N GLU A 66 -2.29 -4.15 2.09
CA GLU A 66 -3.38 -3.18 1.91
C GLU A 66 -2.93 -2.01 1.06
N PHE A 67 -1.72 -1.51 1.28
CA PHE A 67 -1.17 -0.42 0.50
C PHE A 67 -1.03 -0.82 -0.97
N ALA A 68 -0.51 -2.03 -1.22
CA ALA A 68 -0.37 -2.56 -2.58
C ALA A 68 -1.74 -2.66 -3.26
N ARG A 69 -2.76 -3.13 -2.55
CA ARG A 69 -4.11 -3.23 -3.09
C ARG A 69 -4.63 -1.87 -3.56
N VAL A 70 -4.42 -0.84 -2.77
CA VAL A 70 -4.87 0.52 -3.11
C VAL A 70 -4.04 1.09 -4.27
N LEU A 71 -2.72 0.94 -4.19
CA LEU A 71 -1.80 1.55 -5.15
C LEU A 71 -1.89 0.92 -6.53
N LEU A 72 -2.10 -0.41 -6.59
CA LEU A 72 -2.12 -1.17 -7.83
C LEU A 72 -3.54 -1.42 -8.35
N ALA A 73 -4.55 -0.79 -7.77
CA ALA A 73 -5.94 -0.95 -8.22
C ALA A 73 -6.12 -0.45 -9.66
N ASP A 74 -7.12 -0.99 -10.34
CA ASP A 74 -7.51 -0.54 -11.67
C ASP A 74 -8.90 0.09 -11.56
N PRO A 75 -9.04 1.38 -11.86
CA PRO A 75 -7.98 2.29 -12.32
C PRO A 75 -7.04 2.72 -11.19
N ALA A 76 -5.78 3.00 -11.54
CA ALA A 76 -4.79 3.46 -10.57
C ALA A 76 -5.20 4.80 -9.96
N PRO A 77 -4.95 5.00 -8.65
CA PRO A 77 -5.37 6.25 -8.01
C PRO A 77 -4.53 7.44 -8.46
N GLN A 78 -5.21 8.55 -8.73
CA GLN A 78 -4.57 9.83 -9.02
C GLN A 78 -4.39 10.67 -7.76
N LEU A 79 -5.18 10.39 -6.74
CA LEU A 79 -5.06 10.96 -5.40
C LEU A 79 -4.98 9.82 -4.39
N LEU A 80 -3.96 9.83 -3.57
CA LEU A 80 -3.79 8.86 -2.49
C LEU A 80 -4.00 9.59 -1.16
N MET A 81 -4.98 9.12 -0.39
CA MET A 81 -5.30 9.68 0.92
C MET A 81 -4.87 8.70 2.01
N LEU A 82 -4.04 9.18 2.93
CA LEU A 82 -3.53 8.39 4.05
C LEU A 82 -4.00 9.01 5.36
N ASP A 83 -4.68 8.21 6.19
CA ASP A 83 -5.22 8.64 7.47
C ASP A 83 -4.45 7.95 8.59
N GLU A 84 -3.60 8.68 9.29
CA GLU A 84 -2.74 8.21 10.38
C GLU A 84 -1.99 6.93 9.98
N PRO A 85 -1.23 6.96 8.86
CA PRO A 85 -0.68 5.73 8.29
C PRO A 85 0.44 5.10 9.13
N THR A 86 1.07 5.87 10.04
CA THR A 86 2.17 5.36 10.85
C THR A 86 1.73 4.80 12.18
N ASN A 87 0.44 4.87 12.52
CA ASN A 87 -0.07 4.30 13.77
C ASN A 87 0.04 2.79 13.77
N ASN A 88 0.64 2.25 14.83
CA ASN A 88 0.72 0.82 15.09
C ASN A 88 1.55 0.04 14.05
N ILE A 89 2.46 0.72 13.34
CA ILE A 89 3.41 0.03 12.48
C ILE A 89 4.84 0.26 12.99
N ASP A 90 5.70 -0.70 12.67
CA ASP A 90 7.10 -0.66 13.11
C ASP A 90 7.93 0.32 12.27
N ILE A 91 9.13 0.64 12.76
CA ILE A 91 10.01 1.61 12.12
C ILE A 91 10.38 1.17 10.70
N SER A 92 10.64 -0.12 10.49
CA SER A 92 11.01 -0.59 9.16
C SER A 92 9.87 -0.42 8.16
N THR A 93 8.62 -0.59 8.59
CA THR A 93 7.46 -0.37 7.73
C THR A 93 7.28 1.12 7.45
N VAL A 94 7.53 1.98 8.44
CA VAL A 94 7.50 3.44 8.23
C VAL A 94 8.55 3.84 7.18
N ASP A 95 9.77 3.32 7.30
CA ASP A 95 10.84 3.61 6.33
C ASP A 95 10.45 3.16 4.92
N TRP A 96 9.87 1.97 4.82
CA TRP A 96 9.36 1.46 3.56
C TRP A 96 8.29 2.39 2.97
N LEU A 97 7.33 2.83 3.80
CA LEU A 97 6.24 3.70 3.36
C LEU A 97 6.78 5.03 2.84
N VAL A 98 7.71 5.64 3.56
CA VAL A 98 8.34 6.89 3.10
C VAL A 98 8.99 6.71 1.74
N SER A 99 9.74 5.62 1.57
CA SER A 99 10.40 5.30 0.31
C SER A 99 9.40 5.17 -0.85
N VAL A 100 8.31 4.45 -0.63
CA VAL A 100 7.28 4.26 -1.66
C VAL A 100 6.60 5.59 -2.00
N LEU A 101 6.23 6.37 -0.98
CA LEU A 101 5.51 7.62 -1.19
C LEU A 101 6.36 8.67 -1.89
N LYS A 102 7.66 8.69 -1.65
CA LYS A 102 8.57 9.63 -2.34
C LYS A 102 8.64 9.36 -3.84
N ASN A 103 8.34 8.14 -4.26
CA ASN A 103 8.31 7.75 -5.67
C ASN A 103 6.92 7.82 -6.29
N TYR A 104 5.89 8.11 -5.49
CA TYR A 104 4.52 8.23 -5.98
C TYR A 104 4.35 9.53 -6.76
N ARG A 105 3.80 9.44 -7.95
CA ARG A 105 3.68 10.59 -8.86
C ARG A 105 2.32 11.28 -8.84
N GLY A 106 1.34 10.72 -8.15
CA GLY A 106 0.03 11.34 -8.03
C GLY A 106 -0.03 12.36 -6.91
N ALA A 107 -1.22 12.88 -6.66
CA ALA A 107 -1.47 13.77 -5.53
C ALA A 107 -1.53 12.96 -4.24
N LEU A 108 -1.01 13.52 -3.16
CA LEU A 108 -0.93 12.85 -1.87
C LEU A 108 -1.52 13.75 -0.78
N LEU A 109 -2.49 13.21 -0.04
CA LEU A 109 -3.07 13.86 1.13
C LEU A 109 -2.82 12.99 2.35
N VAL A 110 -2.10 13.53 3.34
CA VAL A 110 -1.75 12.82 4.56
C VAL A 110 -2.36 13.52 5.76
N VAL A 111 -3.09 12.77 6.58
CA VAL A 111 -3.56 13.22 7.89
C VAL A 111 -2.75 12.47 8.93
N SER A 112 -1.86 13.16 9.64
CA SER A 112 -0.97 12.52 10.61
C SER A 112 -0.51 13.53 11.67
N HIS A 113 -0.38 13.04 12.90
CA HIS A 113 0.25 13.77 13.99
C HIS A 113 1.75 13.49 14.10
N ASP A 114 2.27 12.61 13.25
CA ASP A 114 3.69 12.23 13.22
C ASP A 114 4.47 13.26 12.40
N GLU A 115 5.06 14.23 13.08
CA GLU A 115 5.80 15.32 12.44
C GLU A 115 7.04 14.82 11.70
N ASP A 116 7.72 13.81 12.24
CA ASP A 116 8.88 13.23 11.59
C ASP A 116 8.50 12.59 10.26
N PHE A 117 7.42 11.82 10.25
CA PHE A 117 6.93 11.19 9.02
C PHE A 117 6.59 12.23 7.96
N CYS A 118 5.82 13.26 8.34
CA CYS A 118 5.44 14.32 7.41
C CYS A 118 6.66 15.08 6.89
N SER A 119 7.63 15.34 7.76
CA SER A 119 8.87 16.02 7.38
C SER A 119 9.67 15.19 6.38
N ARG A 120 9.76 13.89 6.60
CA ARG A 120 10.50 12.98 5.70
C ARG A 120 9.88 12.90 4.32
N LEU A 121 8.59 13.13 4.18
CA LEU A 121 7.90 13.16 2.88
C LEU A 121 8.13 14.46 2.12
N GLU A 122 8.68 15.48 2.76
CA GLU A 122 8.96 16.79 2.14
C GLU A 122 7.69 17.44 1.58
N LEU A 123 6.57 17.28 2.29
CA LEU A 123 5.30 17.88 1.89
C LEU A 123 5.31 19.38 2.17
N THR A 124 4.78 20.12 1.22
CA THR A 124 4.65 21.58 1.33
C THR A 124 3.23 22.00 1.63
#